data_4b667cff95e39d4a4adff3898c86378d
#
_entry.id   4b667cff95e39d4a4adff3898c86378d
#
_cell.length_a   1.000
_cell.length_b   1.000
_cell.length_c   1.000
_cell.angle_alpha   90.00
_cell.angle_beta   90.00
_cell.angle_gamma   90.00
#
_symmetry.space_group_name_H-M   'P 1'
#
loop_
_entity.id
_entity.type
_entity.pdbx_description
1 polymer ?
#
loop_
_entity_poly.entity_id
_entity_poly.type
_entity_poly.pdbx_seq_one_letter_code
_entity_poly.pdbx_strand_id
1 'polypeptide(L)'
;TGDVKSNTNVTDFAIHCLNEYSLGADNTPDMLFVTYKANRPESKSTDKQFIYTDLDNNIGRLINTISSKVGLSNVLFVINSTGYYNEARTTEEKKIRIPGGTFYINRASNLLNLYLGALYGNDKYIEGYSRDQIYFNNKLFDKKRLNTNQICELSKIFIRQCQGVSNCLSANDILSFYTSESETVRNSYNLRNSGDLLVEVLPGWNIANEDNGETYIPVSYTHLT
;
A
#
# COMPACT_ATOMS: atom_id res chain seq x y z
N THR A 1 0.80 -11.37 19.00
CA THR A 1 0.51 -10.53 20.16
C THR A 1 1.08 -9.14 19.91
N GLY A 2 0.29 -8.28 19.23
CA GLY A 2 0.64 -6.86 19.05
C GLY A 2 0.48 -6.13 20.38
N ASP A 3 1.56 -6.02 21.13
CA ASP A 3 1.56 -5.46 22.47
C ASP A 3 1.47 -3.93 22.40
N VAL A 4 0.73 -3.31 23.34
CA VAL A 4 0.66 -1.84 23.54
C VAL A 4 2.06 -1.26 23.74
N LYS A 5 2.98 -2.01 24.30
CA LYS A 5 4.39 -1.67 24.44
C LYS A 5 5.14 -1.49 23.10
N SER A 6 4.57 -1.89 21.96
CA SER A 6 5.23 -1.77 20.66
C SER A 6 5.50 -0.32 20.27
N ASN A 7 4.54 0.60 20.42
CA ASN A 7 4.73 2.03 20.09
C ASN A 7 5.69 2.71 21.07
N THR A 8 5.60 2.37 22.36
CA THR A 8 6.55 2.86 23.37
C THR A 8 7.99 2.44 23.04
N ASN A 9 8.21 1.17 22.68
CA ASN A 9 9.53 0.69 22.29
C ASN A 9 10.04 1.38 21.02
N VAL A 10 9.16 1.64 20.05
CA VAL A 10 9.53 2.40 18.83
C VAL A 10 9.98 3.82 19.20
N THR A 11 9.25 4.50 20.09
CA THR A 11 9.61 5.83 20.57
C THR A 11 10.94 5.83 21.34
N ASP A 12 11.14 4.87 22.25
CA ASP A 12 12.37 4.73 23.00
C ASP A 12 13.58 4.51 22.07
N PHE A 13 13.40 3.66 21.07
CA PHE A 13 14.44 3.43 20.07
C PHE A 13 14.72 4.67 19.21
N ALA A 14 13.68 5.39 18.76
CA ALA A 14 13.83 6.63 18.01
C ALA A 14 14.58 7.70 18.83
N ILE A 15 14.26 7.84 20.11
CA ILE A 15 14.96 8.74 21.05
C ILE A 15 16.41 8.28 21.25
N HIS A 16 16.64 6.99 21.35
CA HIS A 16 18.00 6.45 21.45
C HIS A 16 18.82 6.78 20.19
N CYS A 17 18.27 6.57 19.00
CA CYS A 17 18.91 6.93 17.74
C CYS A 17 19.23 8.44 17.68
N LEU A 18 18.26 9.30 18.05
CA LEU A 18 18.46 10.76 18.10
C LEU A 18 19.67 11.14 18.98
N ASN A 19 19.88 10.40 20.08
CA ASN A 19 20.96 10.67 21.02
C ASN A 19 22.30 10.12 20.54
N GLU A 20 22.32 8.86 20.14
CA GLU A 20 23.54 8.12 19.79
C GLU A 20 24.19 8.66 18.52
N TYR A 21 23.36 8.98 17.51
CA TYR A 21 23.85 9.53 16.24
C TYR A 21 23.89 11.06 16.21
N SER A 22 23.56 11.73 17.34
CA SER A 22 23.56 13.20 17.45
C SER A 22 22.79 13.89 16.33
N LEU A 23 21.61 13.33 15.95
CA LEU A 23 20.82 13.86 14.83
C LEU A 23 20.45 15.33 15.06
N GLY A 24 20.64 16.16 14.03
CA GLY A 24 20.40 17.59 14.06
C GLY A 24 21.47 18.41 14.78
N ALA A 25 22.64 17.84 15.05
CA ALA A 25 23.73 18.54 15.75
C ALA A 25 24.66 19.35 14.83
N ASP A 26 24.62 19.09 13.52
CA ASP A 26 25.44 19.79 12.52
C ASP A 26 24.55 20.55 11.49
N ASN A 27 25.20 21.07 10.42
CA ASN A 27 24.51 21.79 9.35
C ASN A 27 24.00 20.88 8.22
N THR A 28 24.17 19.57 8.34
CA THR A 28 23.69 18.60 7.35
C THR A 28 22.28 18.13 7.76
N PRO A 29 21.27 18.19 6.86
CA PRO A 29 19.94 17.71 7.20
C PRO A 29 19.92 16.20 7.45
N ASP A 30 19.46 15.82 8.62
CA ASP A 30 19.18 14.42 8.98
C ASP A 30 17.73 14.07 8.70
N MET A 31 17.44 12.78 8.51
CA MET A 31 16.09 12.27 8.29
C MET A 31 15.82 11.06 9.17
N LEU A 32 14.80 11.15 10.00
CA LEU A 32 14.35 10.08 10.88
C LEU A 32 12.96 9.61 10.49
N PHE A 33 12.83 8.35 10.07
CA PHE A 33 11.54 7.71 9.77
C PHE A 33 11.10 6.87 10.96
N VAL A 34 9.90 7.15 11.46
CA VAL A 34 9.31 6.41 12.58
C VAL A 34 7.94 5.90 12.16
N THR A 35 7.70 4.60 12.31
CA THR A 35 6.43 3.96 11.97
C THR A 35 5.74 3.46 13.23
N TYR A 36 4.56 4.00 13.52
CA TYR A 36 3.71 3.59 14.62
C TYR A 36 2.57 2.69 14.14
N LYS A 37 2.09 1.83 15.02
CA LYS A 37 0.89 1.02 14.78
C LYS A 37 -0.30 1.64 15.51
N ALA A 38 -1.25 2.16 14.73
CA ALA A 38 -2.50 2.74 15.25
C ALA A 38 -3.67 1.75 15.20
N ASN A 39 -3.42 0.46 14.87
CA ASN A 39 -4.48 -0.47 14.53
C ASN A 39 -4.28 -1.85 15.15
N ARG A 40 -5.39 -2.42 15.68
CA ARG A 40 -5.52 -3.83 16.07
C ARG A 40 -6.75 -4.41 15.39
N PRO A 41 -6.61 -5.45 14.55
CA PRO A 41 -7.73 -6.05 13.81
C PRO A 41 -8.90 -6.55 14.67
N GLU A 42 -8.66 -6.87 15.92
CA GLU A 42 -9.63 -7.52 16.83
C GLU A 42 -10.07 -6.65 18.02
N SER A 43 -9.73 -5.35 18.03
CA SER A 43 -10.02 -4.50 19.18
C SER A 43 -11.47 -4.04 19.24
N LYS A 44 -12.07 -4.11 20.44
CA LYS A 44 -13.36 -3.51 20.75
C LYS A 44 -13.28 -1.98 20.68
N SER A 45 -14.41 -1.31 20.53
CA SER A 45 -14.50 0.15 20.44
C SER A 45 -13.75 0.92 21.56
N THR A 46 -13.78 0.41 22.80
CA THR A 46 -13.04 0.96 23.94
C THR A 46 -11.52 0.87 23.81
N ASP A 47 -11.02 -0.16 23.12
CA ASP A 47 -9.60 -0.34 22.91
C ASP A 47 -9.05 0.67 21.88
N LYS A 48 -9.90 1.16 20.97
CA LYS A 48 -9.49 2.13 19.94
C LYS A 48 -9.10 3.47 20.56
N GLN A 49 -9.89 3.98 21.48
CA GLN A 49 -9.59 5.24 22.18
C GLN A 49 -8.25 5.14 22.92
N PHE A 50 -8.01 4.02 23.56
CA PHE A 50 -6.74 3.75 24.24
C PHE A 50 -5.55 3.71 23.28
N ILE A 51 -5.70 3.07 22.12
CA ILE A 51 -4.63 2.98 21.10
C ILE A 51 -4.27 4.37 20.58
N TYR A 52 -5.25 5.22 20.27
CA TYR A 52 -4.99 6.58 19.79
C TYR A 52 -4.40 7.47 20.90
N THR A 53 -4.84 7.32 22.14
CA THR A 53 -4.23 8.04 23.28
C THR A 53 -2.78 7.63 23.51
N ASP A 54 -2.48 6.32 23.42
CA ASP A 54 -1.11 5.81 23.50
C ASP A 54 -0.24 6.34 22.37
N LEU A 55 -0.77 6.36 21.13
CA LEU A 55 -0.09 6.91 19.97
C LEU A 55 0.21 8.41 20.15
N ASP A 56 -0.77 9.20 20.57
CA ASP A 56 -0.63 10.62 20.82
C ASP A 56 0.43 10.91 21.89
N ASN A 57 0.41 10.18 22.99
CA ASN A 57 1.41 10.29 24.04
C ASN A 57 2.83 9.96 23.55
N ASN A 58 2.97 8.93 22.73
CA ASN A 58 4.27 8.52 22.19
C ASN A 58 4.81 9.54 21.16
N ILE A 59 3.96 10.05 20.27
CA ILE A 59 4.31 11.12 19.34
C ILE A 59 4.67 12.39 20.10
N GLY A 60 3.87 12.79 21.07
CA GLY A 60 4.12 13.96 21.91
C GLY A 60 5.47 13.87 22.64
N ARG A 61 5.79 12.69 23.19
CA ARG A 61 7.08 12.45 23.85
C ARG A 61 8.27 12.58 22.88
N LEU A 62 8.14 12.06 21.66
CA LEU A 62 9.18 12.19 20.65
C LEU A 62 9.36 13.65 20.23
N ILE A 63 8.27 14.37 19.93
CA ILE A 63 8.30 15.78 19.56
C ILE A 63 8.95 16.63 20.66
N ASN A 64 8.57 16.42 21.92
CA ASN A 64 9.13 17.14 23.07
C ASN A 64 10.64 16.89 23.22
N THR A 65 11.10 15.66 22.99
CA THR A 65 12.52 15.33 23.05
C THR A 65 13.30 16.01 21.91
N ILE A 66 12.76 15.97 20.68
CA ILE A 66 13.35 16.65 19.53
C ILE A 66 13.39 18.17 19.75
N SER A 67 12.27 18.74 20.25
CA SER A 67 12.18 20.17 20.57
C SER A 67 13.25 20.63 21.55
N SER A 68 13.50 19.84 22.59
CA SER A 68 14.50 20.20 23.62
C SER A 68 15.95 20.04 23.13
N LYS A 69 16.21 19.19 22.14
CA LYS A 69 17.56 18.93 21.64
C LYS A 69 17.94 19.75 20.43
N VAL A 70 17.08 19.83 19.45
CA VAL A 70 17.32 20.43 18.14
C VAL A 70 16.65 21.80 18.02
N GLY A 71 15.54 21.98 18.73
CA GLY A 71 14.69 23.18 18.62
C GLY A 71 13.68 23.06 17.47
N LEU A 72 12.43 23.45 17.73
CA LEU A 72 11.33 23.31 16.77
C LEU A 72 11.54 24.10 15.48
N SER A 73 12.26 25.22 15.52
CA SER A 73 12.57 26.02 14.33
C SER A 73 13.48 25.33 13.31
N ASN A 74 14.18 24.29 13.72
CA ASN A 74 15.16 23.56 12.92
C ASN A 74 14.62 22.20 12.45
N VAL A 75 13.35 21.88 12.70
CA VAL A 75 12.76 20.57 12.42
C VAL A 75 11.49 20.70 11.61
N LEU A 76 11.37 19.90 10.56
CA LEU A 76 10.12 19.70 9.83
C LEU A 76 9.53 18.32 10.21
N PHE A 77 8.34 18.33 10.80
CA PHE A 77 7.57 17.12 11.06
C PHE A 77 6.60 16.85 9.92
N VAL A 78 6.66 15.63 9.37
CA VAL A 78 5.70 15.15 8.37
C VAL A 78 5.00 13.94 8.96
N ILE A 79 3.69 14.07 9.22
CA ILE A 79 2.86 13.01 9.78
C ILE A 79 1.85 12.60 8.70
N ASN A 80 1.87 11.32 8.33
CA ASN A 80 0.92 10.75 7.37
C ASN A 80 0.43 9.39 7.85
N SER A 81 -0.70 8.94 7.31
CA SER A 81 -1.16 7.57 7.50
C SER A 81 -0.82 6.71 6.29
N THR A 82 -0.66 5.40 6.52
CA THR A 82 -0.40 4.43 5.44
C THR A 82 -1.68 3.97 4.72
N GLY A 83 -2.81 4.57 5.03
CA GLY A 83 -4.11 4.27 4.44
C GLY A 83 -5.21 4.08 5.47
N TYR A 84 -6.40 3.76 4.99
CA TYR A 84 -7.55 3.46 5.84
C TYR A 84 -7.56 1.99 6.24
N TYR A 85 -7.98 1.73 7.46
CA TYR A 85 -8.29 0.39 7.92
C TYR A 85 -9.78 0.11 7.65
N ASN A 86 -10.05 -0.95 6.91
CA ASN A 86 -11.40 -1.43 6.73
C ASN A 86 -11.77 -2.26 7.97
N GLU A 87 -12.68 -1.76 8.79
CA GLU A 87 -13.20 -2.54 9.91
C GLU A 87 -13.85 -3.81 9.36
N ALA A 88 -13.65 -4.93 10.08
CA ALA A 88 -14.41 -6.13 9.78
C ALA A 88 -15.89 -5.76 9.75
N ARG A 89 -16.58 -6.09 8.65
CA ARG A 89 -17.98 -5.74 8.41
C ARG A 89 -18.79 -5.95 9.67
N THR A 90 -19.51 -4.91 10.09
CA THR A 90 -20.45 -4.99 11.20
C THR A 90 -21.54 -6.02 10.91
N THR A 91 -22.21 -6.51 11.94
CA THR A 91 -23.33 -7.47 11.78
C THR A 91 -24.44 -6.88 10.91
N GLU A 92 -24.60 -5.56 10.90
CA GLU A 92 -25.57 -4.82 10.09
C GLU A 92 -25.17 -4.80 8.60
N GLU A 93 -23.90 -4.53 8.28
CA GLU A 93 -23.36 -4.57 6.92
C GLU A 93 -23.38 -5.98 6.32
N LYS A 94 -23.23 -7.01 7.14
CA LYS A 94 -23.44 -8.41 6.72
C LYS A 94 -24.88 -8.70 6.34
N LYS A 95 -25.86 -8.00 6.92
CA LYS A 95 -27.28 -8.12 6.54
C LYS A 95 -27.58 -7.46 5.19
N ILE A 96 -26.86 -6.41 4.81
CA ILE A 96 -27.01 -5.71 3.52
C ILE A 96 -26.22 -6.46 2.43
N ARG A 97 -26.23 -7.72 2.31
CA ARG A 97 -25.68 -8.61 1.25
C ARG A 97 -24.79 -7.92 0.20
N ILE A 98 -23.91 -7.01 0.61
CA ILE A 98 -22.90 -6.42 -0.28
C ILE A 98 -21.91 -7.53 -0.62
N PRO A 99 -21.75 -7.91 -1.88
CA PRO A 99 -20.78 -8.90 -2.28
C PRO A 99 -19.38 -8.47 -1.79
N GLY A 100 -18.63 -9.37 -1.24
CA GLY A 100 -17.27 -9.09 -0.81
C GLY A 100 -16.49 -10.38 -0.75
N GLY A 101 -15.16 -10.23 -0.81
CA GLY A 101 -14.29 -11.38 -0.84
C GLY A 101 -12.83 -10.98 -0.82
N THR A 102 -11.99 -11.91 -1.21
CA THR A 102 -10.55 -11.68 -1.31
C THR A 102 -10.09 -12.00 -2.74
N PHE A 103 -9.44 -11.02 -3.36
CA PHE A 103 -8.75 -11.21 -4.62
C PHE A 103 -7.29 -11.60 -4.30
N TYR A 104 -6.86 -12.75 -4.79
CA TYR A 104 -5.50 -13.24 -4.56
C TYR A 104 -4.60 -12.84 -5.71
N ILE A 105 -3.75 -11.84 -5.50
CA ILE A 105 -2.87 -11.27 -6.53
C ILE A 105 -1.85 -12.29 -7.06
N ASN A 106 -1.32 -13.16 -6.18
CA ASN A 106 -0.41 -14.22 -6.56
C ASN A 106 -1.07 -15.23 -7.51
N ARG A 107 -2.31 -15.65 -7.23
CA ARG A 107 -3.06 -16.58 -8.10
C ARG A 107 -3.35 -15.95 -9.45
N ALA A 108 -3.85 -14.70 -9.44
CA ALA A 108 -4.17 -13.98 -10.67
C ALA A 108 -2.93 -13.75 -11.55
N SER A 109 -1.79 -13.40 -10.94
CA SER A 109 -0.52 -13.20 -11.64
C SER A 109 0.00 -14.51 -12.24
N ASN A 110 -0.12 -15.63 -11.51
CA ASN A 110 0.28 -16.95 -12.02
C ASN A 110 -0.61 -17.38 -13.21
N LEU A 111 -1.92 -17.18 -13.11
CA LEU A 111 -2.85 -17.47 -14.20
C LEU A 111 -2.60 -16.57 -15.41
N LEU A 112 -2.32 -15.27 -15.19
CA LEU A 112 -1.92 -14.36 -16.27
C LEU A 112 -0.63 -14.80 -16.93
N ASN A 113 0.36 -15.26 -16.17
CA ASN A 113 1.59 -15.79 -16.73
C ASN A 113 1.35 -17.03 -17.62
N LEU A 114 0.46 -17.93 -17.18
CA LEU A 114 0.06 -19.09 -17.98
C LEU A 114 -0.67 -18.68 -19.27
N TYR A 115 -1.56 -17.70 -19.17
CA TYR A 115 -2.28 -17.15 -20.34
C TYR A 115 -1.33 -16.55 -21.37
N LEU A 116 -0.38 -15.70 -20.93
CA LEU A 116 0.65 -15.13 -21.80
C LEU A 116 1.57 -16.22 -22.36
N GLY A 117 1.88 -17.25 -21.57
CA GLY A 117 2.63 -18.42 -21.99
C GLY A 117 1.96 -19.20 -23.12
N ALA A 118 0.63 -19.32 -23.09
CA ALA A 118 -0.13 -19.95 -24.16
C ALA A 118 -0.11 -19.15 -25.47
N LEU A 119 -0.03 -17.81 -25.38
CA LEU A 119 -0.02 -16.92 -26.55
C LEU A 119 1.39 -16.74 -27.16
N TYR A 120 2.42 -16.65 -26.32
CA TYR A 120 3.77 -16.22 -26.73
C TYR A 120 4.87 -17.25 -26.43
N GLY A 121 4.48 -18.46 -26.00
CA GLY A 121 5.40 -19.53 -25.62
C GLY A 121 5.70 -19.54 -24.11
N ASN A 122 6.13 -20.70 -23.62
CA ASN A 122 6.31 -20.94 -22.18
C ASN A 122 7.55 -20.19 -21.64
N ASP A 123 7.30 -19.08 -20.93
CA ASP A 123 8.30 -18.24 -20.30
C ASP A 123 7.75 -17.51 -19.09
N LYS A 124 8.60 -16.81 -18.33
CA LYS A 124 8.20 -16.00 -17.16
C LYS A 124 7.94 -14.55 -17.59
N TYR A 125 6.69 -14.23 -17.94
CA TYR A 125 6.23 -12.89 -18.38
C TYR A 125 5.98 -11.95 -17.21
N ILE A 126 5.56 -12.47 -16.05
CA ILE A 126 5.35 -11.72 -14.82
C ILE A 126 6.62 -11.84 -13.97
N GLU A 127 7.27 -10.72 -13.69
CA GLU A 127 8.47 -10.69 -12.85
C GLU A 127 8.08 -10.79 -11.36
N GLY A 128 7.03 -10.10 -10.97
CA GLY A 128 6.54 -10.09 -9.60
C GLY A 128 5.20 -9.38 -9.44
N TYR A 129 4.76 -9.33 -8.20
CA TYR A 129 3.55 -8.62 -7.77
C TYR A 129 3.74 -8.12 -6.33
N SER A 130 3.14 -6.99 -6.01
CA SER A 130 3.18 -6.42 -4.66
C SER A 130 1.93 -5.58 -4.43
N ARG A 131 1.23 -5.82 -3.33
CA ARG A 131 -0.04 -5.16 -2.99
C ARG A 131 -1.06 -5.31 -4.13
N ASP A 132 -1.38 -4.22 -4.82
CA ASP A 132 -2.31 -4.10 -5.93
C ASP A 132 -1.62 -4.00 -7.30
N GLN A 133 -0.30 -4.24 -7.35
CA GLN A 133 0.51 -4.02 -8.54
C GLN A 133 1.11 -5.31 -9.09
N ILE A 134 1.15 -5.42 -10.42
CA ILE A 134 1.80 -6.51 -11.16
C ILE A 134 2.92 -5.93 -12.01
N TYR A 135 4.07 -6.58 -11.99
CA TYR A 135 5.29 -6.17 -12.69
C TYR A 135 5.59 -7.14 -13.81
N PHE A 136 5.81 -6.62 -15.00
CA PHE A 136 6.19 -7.42 -16.16
C PHE A 136 7.70 -7.66 -16.25
N ASN A 137 8.08 -8.75 -16.88
CA ASN A 137 9.46 -9.02 -17.26
C ASN A 137 9.79 -8.30 -18.57
N ASN A 138 10.06 -6.99 -18.47
CA ASN A 138 10.36 -6.15 -19.62
C ASN A 138 11.60 -6.62 -20.39
N LYS A 139 12.60 -7.21 -19.71
CA LYS A 139 13.78 -7.80 -20.36
C LYS A 139 13.41 -8.96 -21.28
N LEU A 140 12.44 -9.77 -20.90
CA LEU A 140 11.94 -10.85 -21.75
C LEU A 140 11.17 -10.29 -22.95
N PHE A 141 10.38 -9.22 -22.75
CA PHE A 141 9.63 -8.57 -23.82
C PHE A 141 10.58 -8.03 -24.89
N ASP A 142 11.65 -7.34 -24.49
CA ASP A 142 12.68 -6.83 -25.39
C ASP A 142 13.37 -7.97 -26.15
N LYS A 143 13.77 -9.03 -25.43
CA LYS A 143 14.42 -10.21 -26.02
C LYS A 143 13.56 -10.90 -27.08
N LYS A 144 12.25 -11.01 -26.81
CA LYS A 144 11.28 -11.63 -27.72
C LYS A 144 10.70 -10.64 -28.75
N ARG A 145 11.05 -9.35 -28.68
CA ARG A 145 10.51 -8.28 -29.52
C ARG A 145 8.99 -8.19 -29.43
N LEU A 146 8.45 -8.36 -28.24
CA LEU A 146 7.02 -8.29 -27.97
C LEU A 146 6.56 -6.85 -27.82
N ASN A 147 5.34 -6.55 -28.26
CA ASN A 147 4.75 -5.24 -28.07
C ASN A 147 4.17 -5.13 -26.65
N THR A 148 4.85 -4.38 -25.78
CA THR A 148 4.44 -4.17 -24.37
C THR A 148 3.05 -3.61 -24.26
N ASN A 149 2.65 -2.65 -25.10
CA ASN A 149 1.30 -2.07 -25.05
C ASN A 149 0.23 -3.12 -25.35
N GLN A 150 0.46 -3.99 -26.34
CA GLN A 150 -0.47 -5.08 -26.66
C GLN A 150 -0.59 -6.07 -25.50
N ILE A 151 0.53 -6.42 -24.86
CA ILE A 151 0.52 -7.31 -23.69
C ILE A 151 -0.21 -6.67 -22.52
N CYS A 152 0.01 -5.37 -22.25
CA CYS A 152 -0.73 -4.62 -21.24
C CYS A 152 -2.23 -4.69 -21.48
N GLU A 153 -2.71 -4.40 -22.69
CA GLU A 153 -4.14 -4.45 -23.01
C GLU A 153 -4.74 -5.85 -22.83
N LEU A 154 -4.08 -6.89 -23.32
CA LEU A 154 -4.51 -8.27 -23.11
C LEU A 154 -4.55 -8.64 -21.63
N SER A 155 -3.54 -8.23 -20.88
CA SER A 155 -3.44 -8.48 -19.44
C SER A 155 -4.53 -7.75 -18.65
N LYS A 156 -4.85 -6.50 -19.01
CA LYS A 156 -5.97 -5.75 -18.40
C LYS A 156 -7.30 -6.46 -18.63
N ILE A 157 -7.56 -6.90 -19.87
CA ILE A 157 -8.78 -7.65 -20.20
C ILE A 157 -8.86 -8.92 -19.37
N PHE A 158 -7.76 -9.66 -19.23
CA PHE A 158 -7.71 -10.90 -18.46
C PHE A 158 -7.97 -10.64 -16.96
N ILE A 159 -7.29 -9.68 -16.37
CA ILE A 159 -7.42 -9.36 -14.92
C ILE A 159 -8.83 -8.84 -14.60
N ARG A 160 -9.43 -8.03 -15.47
CA ARG A 160 -10.83 -7.54 -15.29
C ARG A 160 -11.89 -8.66 -15.29
N GLN A 161 -11.58 -9.83 -15.80
CA GLN A 161 -12.47 -10.99 -15.74
C GLN A 161 -12.39 -11.73 -14.41
N CYS A 162 -11.39 -11.44 -13.58
CA CYS A 162 -11.24 -12.05 -12.27
C CYS A 162 -12.33 -11.52 -11.32
N GLN A 163 -12.86 -12.43 -10.50
CA GLN A 163 -13.91 -12.08 -9.55
C GLN A 163 -13.40 -11.05 -8.54
N GLY A 164 -14.19 -10.01 -8.30
CA GLY A 164 -13.87 -8.95 -7.34
C GLY A 164 -13.04 -7.81 -7.89
N VAL A 165 -12.55 -7.90 -9.12
CA VAL A 165 -11.84 -6.80 -9.78
C VAL A 165 -12.86 -5.80 -10.33
N SER A 166 -12.68 -4.53 -9.98
CA SER A 166 -13.48 -3.41 -10.55
C SER A 166 -12.82 -2.84 -11.78
N ASN A 167 -11.48 -2.71 -11.74
CA ASN A 167 -10.70 -2.15 -12.83
C ASN A 167 -9.26 -2.70 -12.84
N CYS A 168 -8.58 -2.50 -13.94
CA CYS A 168 -7.15 -2.75 -14.07
C CYS A 168 -6.58 -1.66 -14.99
N LEU A 169 -5.65 -0.89 -14.48
CA LEU A 169 -5.04 0.25 -15.15
C LEU A 169 -3.59 -0.05 -15.53
N SER A 170 -3.19 0.37 -16.72
CA SER A 170 -1.78 0.40 -17.11
C SER A 170 -1.16 1.78 -16.81
N ALA A 171 0.17 1.88 -16.89
CA ALA A 171 0.88 3.15 -16.81
C ALA A 171 0.32 4.20 -17.76
N ASN A 172 0.00 3.80 -18.99
CA ASN A 172 -0.57 4.69 -19.99
C ASN A 172 -1.96 5.20 -19.59
N ASP A 173 -2.80 4.34 -19.02
CA ASP A 173 -4.13 4.76 -18.52
C ASP A 173 -3.96 5.80 -17.41
N ILE A 174 -3.12 5.51 -16.41
CA ILE A 174 -2.89 6.40 -15.26
C ILE A 174 -2.38 7.77 -15.70
N LEU A 175 -1.48 7.82 -16.68
CA LEU A 175 -0.89 9.06 -17.17
C LEU A 175 -1.80 9.82 -18.14
N SER A 176 -2.75 9.14 -18.80
CA SER A 176 -3.64 9.73 -19.81
C SER A 176 -4.97 10.23 -19.25
N PHE A 177 -5.41 9.76 -18.11
CA PHE A 177 -6.67 10.20 -17.49
C PHE A 177 -6.51 11.53 -16.75
N TYR A 178 -7.40 12.49 -17.05
CA TYR A 178 -7.44 13.83 -16.46
C TYR A 178 -8.75 14.05 -15.68
N THR A 179 -9.12 13.12 -14.82
CA THR A 179 -10.24 13.31 -13.88
C THR A 179 -9.68 13.62 -12.49
N SER A 180 -10.48 14.30 -11.65
CA SER A 180 -10.09 14.59 -10.26
C SER A 180 -9.76 13.31 -9.46
N GLU A 181 -10.47 12.21 -9.74
CA GLU A 181 -10.24 10.91 -9.12
C GLU A 181 -8.92 10.27 -9.56
N SER A 182 -8.55 10.43 -10.83
CA SER A 182 -7.30 9.91 -11.38
C SER A 182 -6.07 10.73 -10.95
N GLU A 183 -6.26 11.96 -10.49
CA GLU A 183 -5.16 12.83 -10.09
C GLU A 183 -4.40 12.26 -8.89
N THR A 184 -5.09 11.72 -7.89
CA THR A 184 -4.46 11.10 -6.72
C THR A 184 -3.66 9.86 -7.10
N VAL A 185 -4.21 9.01 -7.96
CA VAL A 185 -3.51 7.81 -8.47
C VAL A 185 -2.29 8.22 -9.28
N ARG A 186 -2.43 9.20 -10.18
CA ARG A 186 -1.34 9.73 -11.00
C ARG A 186 -0.23 10.36 -10.15
N ASN A 187 -0.57 11.14 -9.13
CA ASN A 187 0.41 11.78 -8.24
C ASN A 187 1.17 10.78 -7.36
N SER A 188 0.57 9.61 -7.09
CA SER A 188 1.23 8.51 -6.37
C SER A 188 1.99 7.55 -7.27
N TYR A 189 1.81 7.64 -8.60
CA TYR A 189 2.44 6.77 -9.57
C TYR A 189 3.88 7.19 -9.87
N ASN A 190 4.83 6.25 -9.74
CA ASN A 190 6.23 6.44 -10.07
C ASN A 190 6.65 5.52 -11.22
N LEU A 191 6.99 6.09 -12.37
CA LEU A 191 7.38 5.35 -13.59
C LEU A 191 8.50 4.31 -13.41
N ARG A 192 9.36 4.46 -12.39
CA ARG A 192 10.48 3.54 -12.15
C ARG A 192 10.15 2.42 -11.17
N ASN A 193 9.27 2.72 -10.21
CA ASN A 193 9.06 1.85 -9.05
C ASN A 193 7.64 1.27 -8.98
N SER A 194 6.66 1.92 -9.65
CA SER A 194 5.30 1.38 -9.72
C SER A 194 5.20 0.24 -10.74
N GLY A 195 4.24 -0.67 -10.50
CA GLY A 195 3.97 -1.79 -11.40
C GLY A 195 3.44 -1.36 -12.76
N ASP A 196 3.55 -2.25 -13.72
CA ASP A 196 3.03 -2.06 -15.08
C ASP A 196 1.50 -2.11 -15.12
N LEU A 197 0.89 -2.85 -14.19
CA LEU A 197 -0.55 -2.91 -14.00
C LEU A 197 -0.91 -2.59 -12.54
N LEU A 198 -1.93 -1.76 -12.35
CA LEU A 198 -2.58 -1.47 -11.07
C LEU A 198 -3.96 -2.12 -11.06
N VAL A 199 -4.23 -2.96 -10.07
CA VAL A 199 -5.49 -3.69 -9.93
C VAL A 199 -6.37 -3.02 -8.89
N GLU A 200 -7.57 -2.62 -9.29
CA GLU A 200 -8.58 -2.08 -8.38
C GLU A 200 -9.65 -3.15 -8.12
N VAL A 201 -10.05 -3.31 -6.88
CA VAL A 201 -11.10 -4.26 -6.50
C VAL A 201 -12.37 -3.55 -6.08
N LEU A 202 -13.50 -4.24 -6.19
CA LEU A 202 -14.81 -3.76 -5.80
C LEU A 202 -14.87 -3.41 -4.30
N PRO A 203 -15.70 -2.44 -3.90
CA PRO A 203 -15.94 -2.15 -2.50
C PRO A 203 -16.27 -3.42 -1.69
N GLY A 204 -15.63 -3.58 -0.54
CA GLY A 204 -15.77 -4.76 0.31
C GLY A 204 -14.92 -5.97 -0.10
N TRP A 205 -14.08 -5.83 -1.12
CA TRP A 205 -13.05 -6.80 -1.47
C TRP A 205 -11.69 -6.37 -0.96
N ASN A 206 -10.87 -7.36 -0.58
CA ASN A 206 -9.48 -7.17 -0.18
C ASN A 206 -8.56 -7.81 -1.22
N ILE A 207 -7.32 -7.32 -1.31
CA ILE A 207 -6.26 -7.99 -2.07
C ILE A 207 -5.37 -8.72 -1.08
N ALA A 208 -5.09 -10.00 -1.33
CA ALA A 208 -4.18 -10.79 -0.51
C ALA A 208 -3.09 -11.44 -1.35
N ASN A 209 -1.96 -11.67 -0.71
CA ASN A 209 -0.87 -12.46 -1.24
C ASN A 209 -0.65 -13.66 -0.31
N GLU A 210 -0.97 -14.87 -0.80
CA GLU A 210 -0.83 -16.09 -0.01
C GLU A 210 0.64 -16.49 0.22
N ASP A 211 1.55 -16.04 -0.65
CA ASP A 211 2.96 -16.42 -0.57
C ASP A 211 3.65 -15.81 0.67
N ASN A 212 3.19 -14.65 1.12
CA ASN A 212 3.74 -13.95 2.28
C ASN A 212 2.71 -13.69 3.39
N GLY A 213 1.45 -14.11 3.19
CA GLY A 213 0.37 -13.91 4.15
C GLY A 213 -0.11 -12.46 4.31
N GLU A 214 0.33 -11.55 3.43
CA GLU A 214 -0.10 -10.15 3.47
C GLU A 214 -1.50 -9.99 2.91
N THR A 215 -2.28 -9.14 3.57
CA THR A 215 -3.57 -8.66 3.07
C THR A 215 -3.51 -7.15 2.94
N TYR A 216 -3.79 -6.67 1.75
CA TYR A 216 -3.88 -5.26 1.43
C TYR A 216 -5.33 -4.85 1.22
N ILE A 217 -5.72 -3.77 1.85
CA ILE A 217 -7.03 -3.17 1.71
C ILE A 217 -6.84 -1.95 0.83
N PRO A 218 -7.30 -1.99 -0.44
CA PRO A 218 -7.17 -0.84 -1.32
C PRO A 218 -8.04 0.30 -0.80
N VAL A 219 -7.49 1.50 -0.83
CA VAL A 219 -8.25 2.71 -0.57
C VAL A 219 -9.18 2.92 -1.77
N SER A 220 -10.48 2.74 -1.56
CA SER A 220 -11.48 3.11 -2.57
C SER A 220 -11.57 4.63 -2.61
N TYR A 221 -11.05 5.25 -3.66
CA TYR A 221 -11.17 6.69 -3.90
C TYR A 221 -12.59 7.13 -4.31
N THR A 222 -13.51 6.17 -4.48
CA THR A 222 -14.86 6.41 -4.99
C THR A 222 -15.87 6.86 -3.91
N HIS A 223 -15.48 7.06 -2.67
CA HIS A 223 -16.37 7.44 -1.57
C HIS A 223 -16.01 8.79 -0.90
N LEU A 224 -15.48 9.74 -1.66
CA LEU A 224 -15.36 11.13 -1.24
C LEU A 224 -16.33 12.01 -2.05
N THR A 225 -17.61 11.69 -1.99
CA THR A 225 -18.71 12.63 -2.33
C THR A 225 -19.55 12.87 -1.11
#